data_a669837ab3bd25ae2e0f96933fd27e32
#
_entry.id   a669837ab3bd25ae2e0f96933fd27e32
#
_cell.length_a   1.000
_cell.length_b   1.000
_cell.length_c   1.000
_cell.angle_alpha   90.00
_cell.angle_beta   90.00
_cell.angle_gamma   90.00
#
_symmetry.space_group_name_H-M   'P 1'
#
loop_
_entity.id
_entity.type
_entity.pdbx_description
1 polymer ?
#
loop_
_entity_poly.entity_id
_entity_poly.type
_entity_poly.pdbx_seq_one_letter_code
_entity_poly.pdbx_strand_id
1 'polypeptide(L)'
;ARADLGLISSLVKHIPSGNHDTRGYKSYVKWTNEIKSSNEISVSRFIESPFAHPSVIFRKELIHMYGGYRSGDFPEDYELWLRFLKNNVKMEKVEKVLLEWRDRKNRLSRTDARYKLRAFQRIKAEYFQYWIKDNITLPLPIHAWGAGKMARRQIQYLKEFGINVMCSYEVDVQKIKLSNDHYKIHHYKDLPHPGTCFLVVLIGQQKIRQQINHFLKDRGYKIVKDYIFLA
;
A
#
# COMPACT_ATOMS: atom_id res chain seq x y z
N ALA A 1 -11.84 -27.30 -5.17
CA ALA A 1 -10.74 -26.30 -5.10
C ALA A 1 -11.01 -25.19 -6.11
N ARG A 2 -10.79 -23.92 -5.76
CA ARG A 2 -10.96 -22.80 -6.68
C ARG A 2 -9.77 -22.74 -7.65
N ALA A 3 -10.01 -23.19 -8.87
CA ALA A 3 -8.97 -23.28 -9.91
C ALA A 3 -8.45 -21.92 -10.37
N ASP A 4 -9.23 -20.85 -10.17
CA ASP A 4 -8.91 -19.47 -10.55
C ASP A 4 -7.95 -18.74 -9.58
N LEU A 5 -7.70 -19.30 -8.39
CA LEU A 5 -6.78 -18.70 -7.41
C LEU A 5 -5.34 -19.11 -7.67
N GLY A 6 -4.46 -18.12 -7.77
CA GLY A 6 -3.02 -18.32 -7.89
C GLY A 6 -2.30 -18.36 -6.54
N LEU A 7 -2.81 -17.65 -5.53
CA LEU A 7 -2.24 -17.58 -4.20
C LEU A 7 -3.34 -17.64 -3.13
N ILE A 8 -3.08 -18.43 -2.11
CA ILE A 8 -3.91 -18.50 -0.90
C ILE A 8 -3.03 -18.26 0.32
N SER A 9 -3.56 -17.52 1.27
CA SER A 9 -2.96 -17.32 2.60
C SER A 9 -3.98 -17.68 3.68
N SER A 10 -3.56 -17.67 4.93
CA SER A 10 -4.45 -17.81 6.09
C SER A 10 -4.48 -16.55 6.94
N LEU A 11 -5.41 -16.46 7.86
CA LEU A 11 -5.30 -15.53 8.98
C LEU A 11 -4.15 -15.98 9.89
N VAL A 12 -3.57 -15.02 10.59
CA VAL A 12 -2.43 -15.24 11.48
C VAL A 12 -2.73 -14.75 12.88
N LYS A 13 -2.16 -15.41 13.90
CA LYS A 13 -2.24 -15.00 15.30
C LYS A 13 -0.87 -14.43 15.70
N HIS A 14 -0.85 -13.19 16.14
CA HIS A 14 0.36 -12.56 16.66
C HIS A 14 0.70 -13.12 18.03
N ILE A 15 1.90 -13.67 18.18
CA ILE A 15 2.44 -14.16 19.44
C ILE A 15 3.62 -13.26 19.85
N PRO A 16 3.46 -12.37 20.83
CA PRO A 16 4.57 -11.56 21.32
C PRO A 16 5.64 -12.46 21.95
N SER A 17 6.90 -12.13 21.74
CA SER A 17 8.03 -12.90 22.29
C SER A 17 9.11 -11.94 22.79
N GLY A 18 9.37 -11.96 24.11
CA GLY A 18 10.36 -11.11 24.77
C GLY A 18 9.86 -9.70 25.11
N ASN A 19 10.75 -8.90 25.72
CA ASN A 19 10.48 -7.53 26.19
C ASN A 19 10.85 -6.49 25.13
N HIS A 20 10.07 -6.41 24.06
CA HIS A 20 10.23 -5.35 23.05
C HIS A 20 8.87 -4.84 22.57
N ASP A 21 8.85 -3.65 21.95
CA ASP A 21 7.61 -3.09 21.45
C ASP A 21 7.06 -3.91 20.27
N THR A 22 5.92 -4.53 20.47
CA THR A 22 5.21 -5.35 19.50
C THR A 22 3.96 -4.67 18.92
N ARG A 23 3.65 -3.42 19.33
CA ARG A 23 2.42 -2.71 18.94
C ARG A 23 2.27 -2.57 17.44
N GLY A 24 3.37 -2.28 16.72
CA GLY A 24 3.38 -2.18 15.27
C GLY A 24 2.96 -3.49 14.59
N TYR A 25 3.55 -4.61 15.01
CA TYR A 25 3.20 -5.94 14.48
C TYR A 25 1.77 -6.36 14.84
N LYS A 26 1.34 -6.09 16.07
CA LYS A 26 -0.06 -6.34 16.46
C LYS A 26 -1.05 -5.59 15.57
N SER A 27 -0.78 -4.33 15.28
CA SER A 27 -1.59 -3.50 14.38
C SER A 27 -1.54 -4.02 12.94
N TYR A 28 -0.38 -4.42 12.46
CA TYR A 28 -0.21 -5.02 11.13
C TYR A 28 -1.01 -6.33 11.02
N VAL A 29 -0.89 -7.25 11.98
CA VAL A 29 -1.63 -8.52 11.97
C VAL A 29 -3.14 -8.28 12.00
N LYS A 30 -3.62 -7.32 12.80
CA LYS A 30 -5.02 -6.94 12.81
C LYS A 30 -5.46 -6.50 11.41
N TRP A 31 -4.75 -5.53 10.83
CA TRP A 31 -5.06 -5.00 9.50
C TRP A 31 -5.01 -6.07 8.41
N THR A 32 -3.96 -6.89 8.38
CA THR A 32 -3.84 -7.92 7.33
C THR A 32 -4.91 -9.01 7.44
N ASN A 33 -5.41 -9.30 8.64
CA ASN A 33 -6.52 -10.22 8.84
C ASN A 33 -7.89 -9.65 8.45
N GLU A 34 -8.02 -8.34 8.35
CA GLU A 34 -9.25 -7.67 7.90
C GLU A 34 -9.43 -7.75 6.37
N ILE A 35 -8.34 -7.85 5.60
CA ILE A 35 -8.37 -7.96 4.14
C ILE A 35 -8.27 -9.42 3.71
N LYS A 36 -9.29 -9.96 3.05
CA LYS A 36 -9.42 -11.41 2.78
C LYS A 36 -9.67 -11.74 1.32
N SER A 37 -10.58 -11.01 0.68
CA SER A 37 -10.96 -11.22 -0.71
C SER A 37 -9.92 -10.69 -1.69
N SER A 38 -9.93 -11.20 -2.92
CA SER A 38 -9.05 -10.73 -4.00
C SER A 38 -9.20 -9.23 -4.25
N ASN A 39 -10.41 -8.69 -4.14
CA ASN A 39 -10.66 -7.27 -4.33
C ASN A 39 -10.04 -6.43 -3.20
N GLU A 40 -10.26 -6.81 -1.92
CA GLU A 40 -9.68 -6.10 -0.77
C GLU A 40 -8.14 -6.13 -0.81
N ILE A 41 -7.54 -7.26 -1.15
CA ILE A 41 -6.10 -7.41 -1.33
C ILE A 41 -5.60 -6.51 -2.46
N SER A 42 -6.28 -6.53 -3.60
CA SER A 42 -5.95 -5.71 -4.76
C SER A 42 -5.99 -4.21 -4.45
N VAL A 43 -7.03 -3.74 -3.79
CA VAL A 43 -7.21 -2.32 -3.41
C VAL A 43 -6.20 -1.89 -2.33
N SER A 44 -5.80 -2.80 -1.44
CA SER A 44 -4.88 -2.52 -0.33
C SER A 44 -3.40 -2.69 -0.69
N ARG A 45 -3.08 -3.10 -1.92
CA ARG A 45 -1.72 -3.48 -2.36
C ARG A 45 -0.62 -2.47 -2.09
N PHE A 46 -0.94 -1.19 -2.03
CA PHE A 46 0.02 -0.11 -1.79
C PHE A 46 -0.05 0.47 -0.36
N ILE A 47 -0.80 -0.15 0.54
CA ILE A 47 -0.82 0.24 1.96
C ILE A 47 0.35 -0.42 2.69
N GLU A 48 0.39 -1.76 2.65
CA GLU A 48 1.41 -2.59 3.29
C GLU A 48 1.38 -3.98 2.62
N SER A 49 2.38 -4.84 2.89
CA SER A 49 2.34 -6.25 2.44
C SER A 49 1.03 -6.92 2.91
N PRO A 50 0.19 -7.42 1.98
CA PRO A 50 -1.12 -7.96 2.35
C PRO A 50 -1.04 -9.32 3.05
N PHE A 51 0.14 -9.93 3.12
CA PHE A 51 0.34 -11.28 3.66
C PHE A 51 1.49 -11.35 4.65
N ALA A 52 1.31 -12.12 5.72
CA ALA A 52 2.43 -12.65 6.48
C ALA A 52 3.09 -13.75 5.64
N HIS A 53 4.31 -13.56 5.18
CA HIS A 53 4.99 -14.45 4.24
C HIS A 53 4.85 -15.95 4.58
N PRO A 54 5.07 -16.41 5.83
CA PRO A 54 4.99 -17.84 6.15
C PRO A 54 3.57 -18.42 6.15
N SER A 55 2.53 -17.61 5.91
CA SER A 55 1.14 -18.07 5.79
C SER A 55 0.70 -18.31 4.33
N VAL A 56 1.61 -18.15 3.36
CA VAL A 56 1.27 -18.12 1.93
C VAL A 56 1.58 -19.46 1.26
N ILE A 57 0.66 -19.89 0.41
CA ILE A 57 0.83 -20.96 -0.57
C ILE A 57 0.45 -20.40 -1.94
N PHE A 58 1.27 -20.61 -2.95
CA PHE A 58 0.96 -20.19 -4.32
C PHE A 58 1.31 -21.30 -5.33
N ARG A 59 0.71 -21.19 -6.51
CA ARG A 59 0.93 -22.17 -7.57
C ARG A 59 2.35 -22.07 -8.10
N LYS A 60 3.03 -23.22 -8.28
CA LYS A 60 4.41 -23.28 -8.79
C LYS A 60 4.53 -22.65 -10.19
N GLU A 61 3.51 -22.77 -11.00
CA GLU A 61 3.45 -22.23 -12.35
C GLU A 61 3.63 -20.71 -12.37
N LEU A 62 3.24 -19.99 -11.33
CA LEU A 62 3.45 -18.53 -11.23
C LEU A 62 4.94 -18.16 -11.22
N ILE A 63 5.78 -19.02 -10.64
CA ILE A 63 7.23 -18.81 -10.64
C ILE A 63 7.81 -19.01 -12.05
N HIS A 64 7.30 -19.98 -12.81
CA HIS A 64 7.71 -20.16 -14.19
C HIS A 64 7.25 -19.02 -15.11
N MET A 65 6.05 -18.52 -14.90
CA MET A 65 5.47 -17.43 -15.72
C MET A 65 6.02 -16.04 -15.36
N TYR A 66 6.19 -15.75 -14.07
CA TYR A 66 6.47 -14.39 -13.59
C TYR A 66 7.81 -14.26 -12.84
N GLY A 67 8.55 -15.34 -12.69
CA GLY A 67 9.81 -15.39 -11.94
C GLY A 67 9.61 -15.58 -10.43
N GLY A 68 10.67 -16.06 -9.76
CA GLY A 68 10.72 -16.24 -8.31
C GLY A 68 11.08 -14.96 -7.54
N TYR A 69 11.55 -15.14 -6.31
CA TYR A 69 12.03 -14.03 -5.49
C TYR A 69 13.19 -13.30 -6.16
N ARG A 70 13.10 -11.98 -6.24
CA ARG A 70 14.16 -11.13 -6.78
C ARG A 70 15.05 -10.61 -5.66
N SER A 71 16.32 -10.47 -5.95
CA SER A 71 17.28 -9.76 -5.08
C SER A 71 17.20 -8.25 -5.37
N GLY A 72 17.31 -7.43 -4.32
CA GLY A 72 17.29 -5.97 -4.45
C GLY A 72 17.08 -5.28 -3.10
N ASP A 73 17.09 -3.94 -3.10
CA ASP A 73 16.91 -3.11 -1.91
C ASP A 73 15.42 -2.93 -1.57
N PHE A 74 14.68 -4.02 -1.55
CA PHE A 74 13.24 -4.06 -1.26
C PHE A 74 12.87 -5.36 -0.52
N PRO A 75 11.73 -5.40 0.18
CA PRO A 75 11.21 -6.64 0.75
C PRO A 75 10.85 -7.63 -0.36
N GLU A 76 11.55 -8.74 -0.44
CA GLU A 76 11.47 -9.72 -1.53
C GLU A 76 10.08 -10.37 -1.66
N ASP A 77 9.43 -10.60 -0.54
CA ASP A 77 8.10 -11.16 -0.47
C ASP A 77 7.04 -10.16 -0.98
N TYR A 78 7.12 -8.92 -0.51
CA TYR A 78 6.19 -7.89 -0.94
C TYR A 78 6.34 -7.54 -2.42
N GLU A 79 7.57 -7.49 -2.94
CA GLU A 79 7.82 -7.34 -4.37
C GLU A 79 7.15 -8.44 -5.18
N LEU A 80 7.27 -9.71 -4.73
CA LEU A 80 6.66 -10.84 -5.40
C LEU A 80 5.12 -10.72 -5.44
N TRP A 81 4.51 -10.30 -4.34
CA TRP A 81 3.05 -10.08 -4.30
C TRP A 81 2.60 -8.94 -5.21
N LEU A 82 3.33 -7.84 -5.26
CA LEU A 82 3.06 -6.72 -6.18
C LEU A 82 3.18 -7.16 -7.64
N ARG A 83 4.17 -7.98 -7.97
CA ARG A 83 4.38 -8.53 -9.31
C ARG A 83 3.26 -9.49 -9.71
N PHE A 84 2.82 -10.34 -8.83
CA PHE A 84 1.67 -11.20 -9.06
C PHE A 84 0.39 -10.37 -9.26
N LEU A 85 0.15 -9.36 -8.43
CA LEU A 85 -0.99 -8.44 -8.58
C LEU A 85 -0.94 -7.62 -9.87
N LYS A 86 0.26 -7.23 -10.34
CA LYS A 86 0.44 -6.59 -11.65
C LYS A 86 -0.02 -7.49 -12.79
N ASN A 87 0.18 -8.79 -12.65
CA ASN A 87 -0.21 -9.79 -13.63
C ASN A 87 -1.62 -10.39 -13.36
N ASN A 88 -2.45 -9.69 -12.62
CA ASN A 88 -3.83 -10.03 -12.30
C ASN A 88 -4.02 -11.41 -11.62
N VAL A 89 -3.00 -11.89 -10.91
CA VAL A 89 -3.10 -13.12 -10.11
C VAL A 89 -4.10 -12.90 -9.00
N LYS A 90 -5.15 -13.73 -8.98
CA LYS A 90 -6.14 -13.71 -7.90
C LYS A 90 -5.56 -14.32 -6.62
N MET A 91 -5.71 -13.59 -5.53
CA MET A 91 -5.19 -13.97 -4.21
C MET A 91 -6.29 -13.82 -3.17
N GLU A 92 -6.41 -14.77 -2.26
CA GLU A 92 -7.41 -14.75 -1.18
C GLU A 92 -6.84 -15.29 0.12
N LYS A 93 -7.57 -15.08 1.21
CA LYS A 93 -7.25 -15.69 2.49
C LYS A 93 -8.39 -16.63 2.93
N VAL A 94 -8.03 -17.79 3.44
CA VAL A 94 -8.98 -18.62 4.19
C VAL A 94 -9.25 -17.97 5.55
N GLU A 95 -10.52 -17.93 5.95
CA GLU A 95 -10.96 -17.29 7.20
C GLU A 95 -10.69 -18.15 8.44
N LYS A 96 -9.50 -18.78 8.47
CA LYS A 96 -9.03 -19.58 9.60
C LYS A 96 -7.64 -19.13 10.00
N VAL A 97 -7.38 -19.04 11.28
CA VAL A 97 -6.05 -18.83 11.84
C VAL A 97 -5.31 -20.17 11.76
N LEU A 98 -4.34 -20.25 10.82
CA LEU A 98 -3.53 -21.44 10.62
C LEU A 98 -2.04 -21.22 10.97
N LEU A 99 -1.65 -19.99 11.32
CA LEU A 99 -0.29 -19.63 11.67
C LEU A 99 -0.25 -18.84 12.97
N GLU A 100 0.52 -19.32 13.94
CA GLU A 100 0.97 -18.54 15.09
C GLU A 100 2.29 -17.83 14.75
N TRP A 101 2.23 -16.52 14.54
CA TRP A 101 3.37 -15.73 14.10
C TRP A 101 4.12 -15.10 15.28
N ARG A 102 5.23 -15.72 15.67
CA ARG A 102 6.06 -15.29 16.81
C ARG A 102 6.88 -14.06 16.41
N ASP A 103 6.68 -12.99 17.16
CA ASP A 103 7.39 -11.73 16.97
C ASP A 103 8.70 -11.69 17.77
N ARG A 104 9.81 -12.06 17.12
CA ARG A 104 11.15 -12.06 17.72
C ARG A 104 11.86 -10.73 17.47
N LYS A 105 12.71 -10.29 18.43
CA LYS A 105 13.47 -9.05 18.34
C LYS A 105 14.41 -9.00 17.12
N ASN A 106 15.01 -10.13 16.77
CA ASN A 106 16.01 -10.26 15.69
C ASN A 106 15.43 -10.67 14.32
N ARG A 107 14.13 -10.41 14.06
CA ARG A 107 13.54 -10.69 12.74
C ARG A 107 14.20 -9.83 11.66
N LEU A 108 14.38 -10.37 10.45
CA LEU A 108 14.90 -9.64 9.28
C LEU A 108 14.14 -8.33 9.03
N SER A 109 12.82 -8.35 9.12
CA SER A 109 11.99 -7.15 8.99
C SER A 109 12.26 -6.03 10.01
N ARG A 110 13.05 -6.29 11.08
CA ARG A 110 13.50 -5.29 12.05
C ARG A 110 14.94 -4.85 11.83
N THR A 111 15.79 -5.73 11.33
CA THR A 111 17.26 -5.55 11.28
C THR A 111 17.80 -5.25 9.90
N ASP A 112 17.17 -5.75 8.85
CA ASP A 112 17.62 -5.61 7.46
C ASP A 112 17.14 -4.30 6.82
N ALA A 113 18.01 -3.66 6.06
CA ALA A 113 17.73 -2.40 5.37
C ALA A 113 16.61 -2.52 4.33
N ARG A 114 16.43 -3.69 3.72
CA ARG A 114 15.38 -4.00 2.73
C ARG A 114 13.96 -3.84 3.29
N TYR A 115 13.80 -3.94 4.62
CA TYR A 115 12.51 -3.77 5.30
C TYR A 115 12.34 -2.40 5.95
N LYS A 116 13.22 -1.44 5.67
CA LYS A 116 13.02 -0.06 6.11
C LYS A 116 11.91 0.59 5.28
N LEU A 117 11.22 1.53 5.89
CA LEU A 117 10.12 2.26 5.26
C LEU A 117 10.46 2.85 3.87
N ARG A 118 11.73 3.28 3.66
CA ARG A 118 12.17 3.81 2.35
C ARG A 118 12.09 2.76 1.24
N ALA A 119 12.48 1.52 1.55
CA ALA A 119 12.44 0.42 0.61
C ALA A 119 10.98 0.09 0.22
N PHE A 120 10.07 0.04 1.21
CA PHE A 120 8.64 -0.11 0.95
C PHE A 120 8.08 1.03 0.09
N GLN A 121 8.41 2.27 0.42
CA GLN A 121 7.93 3.42 -0.35
C GLN A 121 8.40 3.39 -1.81
N ARG A 122 9.65 3.02 -2.04
CA ARG A 122 10.23 2.98 -3.38
C ARG A 122 9.61 1.87 -4.22
N ILE A 123 9.48 0.65 -3.68
CA ILE A 123 8.88 -0.47 -4.42
C ILE A 123 7.39 -0.23 -4.72
N LYS A 124 6.65 0.42 -3.80
CA LYS A 124 5.26 0.83 -4.05
C LYS A 124 5.18 1.80 -5.24
N ALA A 125 6.05 2.81 -5.30
CA ALA A 125 6.08 3.76 -6.41
C ALA A 125 6.43 3.08 -7.74
N GLU A 126 7.40 2.14 -7.72
CA GLU A 126 7.76 1.32 -8.90
C GLU A 126 6.55 0.56 -9.44
N TYR A 127 5.79 -0.13 -8.59
CA TYR A 127 4.62 -0.88 -9.06
C TYR A 127 3.40 0.00 -9.31
N PHE A 128 3.29 1.15 -8.68
CA PHE A 128 2.21 2.10 -8.92
C PHE A 128 2.26 2.69 -10.34
N GLN A 129 3.45 2.90 -10.93
CA GLN A 129 3.57 3.37 -12.31
C GLN A 129 2.93 2.41 -13.36
N TYR A 130 2.98 1.12 -13.11
CA TYR A 130 2.30 0.15 -13.97
C TYR A 130 0.80 0.17 -13.69
N TRP A 131 0.44 0.13 -12.40
CA TRP A 131 -0.95 0.10 -12.00
C TRP A 131 -1.75 1.30 -12.51
N ILE A 132 -1.20 2.52 -12.44
CA ILE A 132 -1.91 3.72 -12.87
C ILE A 132 -2.17 3.72 -14.38
N LYS A 133 -1.23 3.23 -15.17
CA LYS A 133 -1.37 3.10 -16.64
C LYS A 133 -2.48 2.12 -17.03
N ASP A 134 -2.62 1.04 -16.26
CA ASP A 134 -3.58 -0.03 -16.56
C ASP A 134 -5.00 0.30 -16.04
N ASN A 135 -5.13 1.20 -15.07
CA ASN A 135 -6.41 1.43 -14.37
C ASN A 135 -6.98 2.84 -14.55
N ILE A 136 -6.17 3.83 -14.95
CA ILE A 136 -6.60 5.21 -15.06
C ILE A 136 -6.39 5.73 -16.48
N THR A 137 -7.47 6.23 -17.07
CA THR A 137 -7.38 6.88 -18.37
C THR A 137 -6.68 8.23 -18.25
N LEU A 138 -5.49 8.34 -18.80
CA LEU A 138 -4.71 9.59 -18.84
C LEU A 138 -5.04 10.38 -20.13
N PRO A 139 -4.90 11.71 -20.14
CA PRO A 139 -4.31 12.55 -19.08
C PRO A 139 -5.33 12.96 -18.01
N LEU A 140 -5.10 12.54 -16.77
CA LEU A 140 -5.82 13.00 -15.59
C LEU A 140 -4.80 13.53 -14.58
N PRO A 141 -4.93 14.75 -14.04
CA PRO A 141 -3.99 15.28 -13.06
C PRO A 141 -3.91 14.38 -11.82
N ILE A 142 -2.69 14.10 -11.36
CA ILE A 142 -2.47 13.32 -10.15
C ILE A 142 -2.23 14.28 -9.00
N HIS A 143 -3.08 14.22 -8.00
CA HIS A 143 -2.97 14.99 -6.77
C HIS A 143 -2.69 14.06 -5.58
N ALA A 144 -2.15 14.61 -4.48
CA ALA A 144 -1.90 13.84 -3.27
C ALA A 144 -2.80 14.30 -2.12
N TRP A 145 -3.09 13.40 -1.20
CA TRP A 145 -3.59 13.73 0.14
C TRP A 145 -2.48 13.46 1.13
N GLY A 146 -2.00 14.53 1.78
CA GLY A 146 -0.89 14.54 2.73
C GLY A 146 0.31 15.32 2.22
N ALA A 147 0.86 16.18 3.09
CA ALA A 147 2.02 17.03 2.81
C ALA A 147 3.16 16.87 3.84
N GLY A 148 3.07 15.90 4.74
CA GLY A 148 4.10 15.62 5.74
C GLY A 148 5.38 15.01 5.13
N LYS A 149 6.43 14.87 5.95
CA LYS A 149 7.75 14.35 5.52
C LYS A 149 7.66 13.02 4.76
N MET A 150 6.78 12.11 5.21
CA MET A 150 6.60 10.80 4.58
C MET A 150 5.94 10.93 3.22
N ALA A 151 4.87 11.74 3.11
CA ALA A 151 4.17 12.00 1.87
C ALA A 151 5.11 12.66 0.84
N ARG A 152 5.87 13.69 1.22
CA ARG A 152 6.84 14.34 0.32
C ARG A 152 7.88 13.37 -0.22
N ARG A 153 8.38 12.44 0.61
CA ARG A 153 9.31 11.42 0.14
C ARG A 153 8.63 10.44 -0.83
N GLN A 154 7.38 10.05 -0.57
CA GLN A 154 6.64 9.20 -1.50
C GLN A 154 6.41 9.89 -2.84
N ILE A 155 6.09 11.20 -2.83
CA ILE A 155 5.96 12.03 -4.04
C ILE A 155 7.27 12.06 -4.82
N GLN A 156 8.41 12.16 -4.10
CA GLN A 156 9.74 12.11 -4.74
C GLN A 156 9.96 10.77 -5.46
N TYR A 157 9.62 9.64 -4.82
CA TYR A 157 9.72 8.34 -5.49
C TYR A 157 8.75 8.21 -6.66
N LEU A 158 7.53 8.71 -6.55
CA LEU A 158 6.60 8.74 -7.69
C LEU A 158 7.20 9.50 -8.88
N LYS A 159 7.85 10.64 -8.63
CA LYS A 159 8.54 11.42 -9.67
C LYS A 159 9.69 10.65 -10.31
N GLU A 160 10.48 9.87 -9.54
CA GLU A 160 11.55 9.01 -10.08
C GLU A 160 11.01 7.98 -11.09
N PHE A 161 9.77 7.53 -10.92
CA PHE A 161 9.07 6.62 -11.84
C PHE A 161 8.15 7.33 -12.84
N GLY A 162 8.35 8.62 -13.10
CA GLY A 162 7.66 9.38 -14.14
C GLY A 162 6.24 9.81 -13.78
N ILE A 163 5.85 9.76 -12.50
CA ILE A 163 4.53 10.18 -12.03
C ILE A 163 4.64 11.54 -11.35
N ASN A 164 4.12 12.56 -12.03
CA ASN A 164 4.12 13.93 -11.50
C ASN A 164 2.86 14.18 -10.67
N VAL A 165 3.05 14.46 -9.37
CA VAL A 165 1.98 14.91 -8.47
C VAL A 165 1.93 16.44 -8.52
N MET A 166 0.80 16.98 -8.95
CA MET A 166 0.64 18.42 -9.25
C MET A 166 0.51 19.27 -7.97
N CYS A 167 -0.22 18.78 -6.98
CA CYS A 167 -0.42 19.45 -5.69
C CYS A 167 -0.79 18.45 -4.59
N SER A 168 -0.82 18.93 -3.35
CA SER A 168 -1.32 18.15 -2.20
C SER A 168 -2.50 18.82 -1.52
N TYR A 169 -3.32 18.00 -0.85
CA TYR A 169 -4.35 18.44 0.09
C TYR A 169 -3.94 18.03 1.52
N GLU A 170 -4.14 18.93 2.48
CA GLU A 170 -3.70 18.75 3.86
C GLU A 170 -4.73 19.34 4.84
N VAL A 171 -4.84 18.73 6.01
CA VAL A 171 -5.70 19.19 7.11
C VAL A 171 -4.95 20.17 8.00
N ASP A 172 -3.66 19.95 8.19
CA ASP A 172 -2.79 20.72 9.09
C ASP A 172 -2.37 22.04 8.42
N VAL A 173 -2.89 23.16 8.95
CA VAL A 173 -2.61 24.51 8.47
C VAL A 173 -1.10 24.84 8.46
N GLN A 174 -0.33 24.30 9.40
CA GLN A 174 1.12 24.55 9.43
C GLN A 174 1.83 23.89 8.24
N LYS A 175 1.34 22.74 7.78
CA LYS A 175 1.87 22.10 6.56
C LYS A 175 1.40 22.81 5.28
N ILE A 176 0.22 23.40 5.29
CA ILE A 176 -0.28 24.20 4.16
C ILE A 176 0.63 25.41 3.93
N LYS A 177 1.15 26.03 4.98
CA LYS A 177 2.12 27.14 4.90
C LYS A 177 3.45 26.76 4.21
N LEU A 178 3.75 25.47 4.04
CA LEU A 178 4.91 25.00 3.27
C LEU A 178 4.67 25.03 1.74
N SER A 179 3.51 25.49 1.30
CA SER A 179 3.19 25.74 -0.11
C SER A 179 4.15 26.79 -0.68
N ASN A 180 4.59 26.58 -1.93
CA ASN A 180 5.46 27.51 -2.65
C ASN A 180 5.04 27.59 -4.13
N ASP A 181 5.76 28.35 -4.95
CA ASP A 181 5.38 28.54 -6.35
C ASP A 181 5.55 27.28 -7.21
N HIS A 182 6.40 26.36 -6.81
CA HIS A 182 6.65 25.12 -7.55
C HIS A 182 5.73 23.96 -7.13
N TYR A 183 5.19 24.00 -5.89
CA TYR A 183 4.33 22.95 -5.37
C TYR A 183 3.28 23.51 -4.40
N LYS A 184 2.02 23.46 -4.82
CA LYS A 184 0.91 23.98 -4.02
C LYS A 184 0.38 22.95 -3.04
N ILE A 185 0.08 23.39 -1.82
CA ILE A 185 -0.58 22.61 -0.78
C ILE A 185 -1.86 23.34 -0.43
N HIS A 186 -2.99 22.71 -0.72
CA HIS A 186 -4.32 23.25 -0.49
C HIS A 186 -4.92 22.70 0.80
N HIS A 187 -5.92 23.37 1.31
CA HIS A 187 -6.71 22.83 2.40
C HIS A 187 -7.59 21.67 1.87
N TYR A 188 -7.78 20.61 2.66
CA TYR A 188 -8.50 19.41 2.20
C TYR A 188 -9.96 19.67 1.77
N LYS A 189 -10.58 20.77 2.26
CA LYS A 189 -11.92 21.19 1.84
C LYS A 189 -11.99 21.68 0.40
N ASP A 190 -10.86 22.11 -0.15
CA ASP A 190 -10.72 22.61 -1.52
C ASP A 190 -10.52 21.47 -2.53
N LEU A 191 -10.68 20.22 -2.09
CA LEU A 191 -10.60 19.05 -2.97
C LEU A 191 -11.66 19.19 -4.09
N PRO A 192 -11.27 19.06 -5.37
CA PRO A 192 -12.18 19.23 -6.50
C PRO A 192 -13.23 18.10 -6.57
N HIS A 193 -14.16 18.16 -7.51
CA HIS A 193 -15.16 17.10 -7.71
C HIS A 193 -14.52 15.79 -8.17
N PRO A 194 -15.12 14.61 -7.86
CA PRO A 194 -14.68 13.32 -8.41
C PRO A 194 -14.54 13.36 -9.94
N GLY A 195 -13.54 12.65 -10.45
CA GLY A 195 -13.25 12.62 -11.89
C GLY A 195 -12.43 13.80 -12.44
N THR A 196 -12.16 14.83 -11.64
CA THR A 196 -11.33 15.99 -12.04
C THR A 196 -9.84 15.70 -11.91
N CYS A 197 -9.46 14.88 -10.95
CA CYS A 197 -8.09 14.42 -10.71
C CYS A 197 -8.11 12.99 -10.17
N PHE A 198 -6.97 12.31 -10.27
CA PHE A 198 -6.75 11.06 -9.52
C PHE A 198 -5.99 11.37 -8.22
N LEU A 199 -6.52 10.91 -7.09
CA LEU A 199 -5.98 11.24 -5.77
C LEU A 199 -5.17 10.07 -5.19
N VAL A 200 -3.89 10.27 -4.89
CA VAL A 200 -3.08 9.32 -4.11
C VAL A 200 -3.09 9.72 -2.65
N VAL A 201 -3.59 8.85 -1.77
CA VAL A 201 -3.68 9.11 -0.33
C VAL A 201 -2.43 8.57 0.37
N LEU A 202 -1.56 9.48 0.83
CA LEU A 202 -0.21 9.19 1.35
C LEU A 202 -0.17 9.17 2.88
N ILE A 203 -1.13 8.51 3.52
CA ILE A 203 -1.29 8.50 4.97
C ILE A 203 -1.10 7.09 5.54
N GLY A 204 -0.05 6.90 6.36
CA GLY A 204 0.30 5.60 6.94
C GLY A 204 -0.59 5.14 8.09
N GLN A 205 -1.18 6.05 8.87
CA GLN A 205 -1.98 5.72 10.05
C GLN A 205 -3.36 5.13 9.68
N GLN A 206 -3.63 3.89 10.07
CA GLN A 206 -4.87 3.17 9.73
C GLN A 206 -6.13 3.96 10.10
N LYS A 207 -6.22 4.47 11.32
CA LYS A 207 -7.39 5.25 11.80
C LYS A 207 -7.65 6.48 10.93
N ILE A 208 -6.59 7.19 10.54
CA ILE A 208 -6.71 8.38 9.69
C ILE A 208 -7.11 7.99 8.27
N ARG A 209 -6.56 6.90 7.72
CA ARG A 209 -7.01 6.39 6.40
C ARG A 209 -8.49 6.04 6.40
N GLN A 210 -9.02 5.45 7.46
CA GLN A 210 -10.45 5.14 7.57
C GLN A 210 -11.30 6.42 7.56
N GLN A 211 -10.88 7.46 8.29
CA GLN A 211 -11.56 8.77 8.29
C GLN A 211 -11.53 9.43 6.90
N ILE A 212 -10.38 9.41 6.24
CA ILE A 212 -10.25 9.94 4.87
C ILE A 212 -11.10 9.14 3.88
N ASN A 213 -11.11 7.81 4.00
CA ASN A 213 -11.93 6.95 3.15
C ASN A 213 -13.43 7.27 3.29
N HIS A 214 -13.92 7.49 4.51
CA HIS A 214 -15.29 7.90 4.78
C HIS A 214 -15.57 9.27 4.14
N PHE A 215 -14.74 10.26 4.43
CA PHE A 215 -14.87 11.61 3.86
C PHE A 215 -14.89 11.61 2.32
N LEU A 216 -14.01 10.85 1.67
CA LEU A 216 -13.97 10.77 0.21
C LEU A 216 -15.23 10.11 -0.36
N LYS A 217 -15.70 9.03 0.27
CA LYS A 217 -16.94 8.35 -0.12
C LYS A 217 -18.18 9.27 0.01
N ASP A 218 -18.27 10.03 1.08
CA ASP A 218 -19.37 10.98 1.31
C ASP A 218 -19.39 12.11 0.26
N ARG A 219 -18.22 12.43 -0.32
CA ARG A 219 -18.09 13.36 -1.44
C ARG A 219 -18.26 12.72 -2.81
N GLY A 220 -18.63 11.44 -2.87
CA GLY A 220 -18.90 10.70 -4.11
C GLY A 220 -17.66 10.11 -4.80
N TYR A 221 -16.46 10.18 -4.17
CA TYR A 221 -15.25 9.56 -4.71
C TYR A 221 -15.33 8.03 -4.61
N LYS A 222 -14.86 7.34 -5.65
CA LYS A 222 -14.83 5.87 -5.73
C LYS A 222 -13.38 5.39 -5.70
N ILE A 223 -13.10 4.46 -4.77
CA ILE A 223 -11.77 3.84 -4.68
C ILE A 223 -11.43 3.11 -6.00
N VAL A 224 -10.16 3.11 -6.38
CA VAL A 224 -9.62 2.64 -7.66
C VAL A 224 -9.93 3.58 -8.84
N LYS A 225 -11.13 4.15 -8.89
CA LYS A 225 -11.53 5.05 -9.98
C LYS A 225 -11.02 6.49 -9.77
N ASP A 226 -11.22 7.03 -8.56
CA ASP A 226 -10.92 8.43 -8.25
C ASP A 226 -9.75 8.56 -7.26
N TYR A 227 -9.49 7.54 -6.46
CA TYR A 227 -8.37 7.55 -5.50
C TYR A 227 -7.88 6.15 -5.15
N ILE A 228 -6.65 6.11 -4.59
CA ILE A 228 -6.07 4.92 -3.97
C ILE A 228 -5.21 5.31 -2.76
N PHE A 229 -5.08 4.39 -1.79
CA PHE A 229 -4.12 4.55 -0.69
C PHE A 229 -2.74 4.05 -1.13
N LEU A 230 -1.74 4.91 -0.99
CA LEU A 230 -0.33 4.64 -1.28
C LEU A 230 0.50 5.14 -0.10
N ALA A 231 0.54 4.31 0.99
CA ALA A 231 0.96 4.74 2.33
C ALA A 231 2.23 4.03 2.81
#